data_9540d6e907e70bb859ec643f37da0cfb
#
_entry.id   9540d6e907e70bb859ec643f37da0cfb
#
_cell.length_a   1.000
_cell.length_b   1.000
_cell.length_c   1.000
_cell.angle_alpha   90.00
_cell.angle_beta   90.00
_cell.angle_gamma   90.00
#
_symmetry.space_group_name_H-M   'P 1'
#
loop_
_entity.id
_entity.type
_entity.pdbx_description
1 polymer ?
#
loop_
_entity_poly.entity_id
_entity_poly.type
_entity_poly.pdbx_seq_one_letter_code
_entity_poly.pdbx_strand_id
1 'polypeptide(L)'
;INGIFIAGYGIKGVAKAVEVKNRSKEIKIICYDNSAFVTDYVKKGVIDAVICQDPEKQGYMALKILSDLIIGDKEVKADTYMTSIDIRLCENIDRDFQEWEI
;
A
#
# COMPACT_ATOMS: atom_id res chain seq x y z
N ILE A 1 -6.72 -15.48 -18.98
CA ILE A 1 -6.09 -14.80 -17.84
C ILE A 1 -7.08 -14.76 -16.69
N ASN A 2 -6.65 -15.26 -15.53
CA ASN A 2 -7.49 -15.29 -14.33
C ASN A 2 -6.99 -14.37 -13.22
N GLY A 3 -5.77 -13.87 -13.34
CA GLY A 3 -5.19 -12.99 -12.34
C GLY A 3 -4.21 -12.01 -12.96
N ILE A 4 -4.14 -10.82 -12.35
CA ILE A 4 -3.23 -9.75 -12.75
C ILE A 4 -2.58 -9.21 -11.47
N PHE A 5 -1.25 -9.15 -11.47
CA PHE A 5 -0.47 -8.51 -10.42
C PHE A 5 0.16 -7.24 -10.97
N ILE A 6 -0.12 -6.10 -10.34
CA ILE A 6 0.36 -4.80 -10.79
C ILE A 6 1.40 -4.30 -9.80
N ALA A 7 2.66 -4.36 -10.21
CA ALA A 7 3.78 -4.00 -9.35
C ALA A 7 4.14 -2.50 -9.38
N GLY A 8 3.58 -1.74 -10.30
CA GLY A 8 3.92 -0.35 -10.49
C GLY A 8 2.75 0.49 -10.99
N TYR A 9 3.01 1.31 -11.99
CA TYR A 9 2.01 2.21 -12.57
C TYR A 9 0.98 1.45 -13.43
N GLY A 10 -0.12 2.12 -13.74
CA GLY A 10 -1.14 1.60 -14.65
C GLY A 10 -2.32 0.93 -13.95
N ILE A 11 -2.41 1.00 -12.64
CA ILE A 11 -3.48 0.36 -11.86
C ILE A 11 -4.86 0.80 -12.33
N LYS A 12 -5.05 2.11 -12.51
CA LYS A 12 -6.34 2.67 -12.92
C LYS A 12 -6.76 2.18 -14.30
N GLY A 13 -5.82 2.13 -15.24
CA GLY A 13 -6.08 1.63 -16.59
C GLY A 13 -6.47 0.17 -16.62
N VAL A 14 -5.76 -0.67 -15.87
CA VAL A 14 -6.04 -2.10 -15.77
C VAL A 14 -7.40 -2.35 -15.11
N ALA A 15 -7.66 -1.70 -13.97
CA ALA A 15 -8.93 -1.85 -13.25
C ALA A 15 -10.11 -1.41 -14.12
N LYS A 16 -9.97 -0.28 -14.80
CA LYS A 16 -10.99 0.23 -15.71
C LYS A 16 -11.24 -0.70 -16.88
N ALA A 17 -10.19 -1.26 -17.47
CA ALA A 17 -10.32 -2.21 -18.57
C ALA A 17 -11.08 -3.47 -18.15
N VAL A 18 -10.76 -4.02 -16.98
CA VAL A 18 -11.45 -5.20 -16.45
C VAL A 18 -12.92 -4.88 -16.16
N GLU A 19 -13.21 -3.71 -15.61
CA GLU A 19 -14.55 -3.26 -15.31
C GLU A 19 -15.37 -3.06 -16.57
N VAL A 20 -14.82 -2.37 -17.57
CA VAL A 20 -15.50 -2.12 -18.85
C VAL A 20 -15.82 -3.41 -19.60
N LYS A 21 -14.92 -4.39 -19.55
CA LYS A 21 -15.14 -5.72 -20.14
C LYS A 21 -16.05 -6.61 -19.30
N ASN A 22 -16.52 -6.12 -18.16
CA ASN A 22 -17.38 -6.85 -17.25
C ASN A 22 -16.82 -8.21 -16.81
N ARG A 23 -15.50 -8.23 -16.55
CA ARG A 23 -14.78 -9.44 -16.16
C ARG A 23 -14.21 -9.39 -14.73
N SER A 24 -14.68 -8.47 -13.91
CA SER A 24 -14.16 -8.29 -12.55
C SER A 24 -14.40 -9.50 -11.64
N LYS A 25 -15.40 -10.33 -11.93
CA LYS A 25 -15.64 -11.56 -11.19
C LYS A 25 -14.72 -12.72 -11.62
N GLU A 26 -14.17 -12.65 -12.81
CA GLU A 26 -13.33 -13.69 -13.39
C GLU A 26 -11.83 -13.43 -13.20
N ILE A 27 -11.43 -12.15 -13.22
CA ILE A 27 -10.03 -11.74 -13.14
C ILE A 27 -9.76 -11.14 -11.77
N LYS A 28 -8.85 -11.76 -11.03
CA LYS A 28 -8.39 -11.24 -9.72
C LYS A 28 -7.26 -10.26 -9.93
N ILE A 29 -7.32 -9.12 -9.25
CA ILE A 29 -6.31 -8.06 -9.35
C ILE A 29 -5.70 -7.83 -7.96
N ILE A 30 -4.38 -7.90 -7.91
CA ILE A 30 -3.59 -7.52 -6.74
C ILE A 30 -2.65 -6.41 -7.16
N CYS A 31 -2.58 -5.34 -6.38
CA CYS A 31 -1.69 -4.22 -6.68
C CYS A 31 -0.96 -3.74 -5.44
N TYR A 32 0.06 -2.89 -5.66
CA TYR A 32 0.75 -2.17 -4.60
C TYR A 32 0.16 -0.77 -4.45
N ASP A 33 0.25 -0.27 -3.23
CA ASP A 33 0.00 1.11 -2.85
C ASP A 33 -1.47 1.53 -2.97
N ASN A 34 -2.02 1.87 -1.82
CA ASN A 34 -3.39 2.35 -1.74
C ASN A 34 -3.45 3.84 -2.12
N SER A 35 -4.56 4.20 -2.75
CA SER A 35 -4.93 5.58 -3.06
C SER A 35 -6.45 5.68 -3.06
N ALA A 36 -6.99 6.89 -3.22
CA ALA A 36 -8.43 7.07 -3.24
C ALA A 36 -9.12 6.24 -4.33
N PHE A 37 -8.56 6.23 -5.54
CA PHE A 37 -9.16 5.45 -6.63
C PHE A 37 -8.99 3.94 -6.43
N VAL A 38 -7.88 3.49 -5.84
CA VAL A 38 -7.68 2.07 -5.52
C VAL A 38 -8.69 1.62 -4.48
N THR A 39 -8.89 2.41 -3.43
CA THR A 39 -9.92 2.15 -2.41
C THR A 39 -11.30 1.99 -3.04
N ASP A 40 -11.67 2.88 -3.94
CA ASP A 40 -12.96 2.79 -4.63
C ASP A 40 -13.10 1.52 -5.45
N TYR A 41 -12.07 1.11 -6.17
CA TYR A 41 -12.08 -0.13 -6.94
C TYR A 41 -12.11 -1.38 -6.06
N VAL A 42 -11.48 -1.34 -4.89
CA VAL A 42 -11.56 -2.44 -3.91
C VAL A 42 -12.99 -2.57 -3.40
N LYS A 43 -13.63 -1.46 -3.05
CA LYS A 43 -15.02 -1.45 -2.57
C LYS A 43 -16.00 -1.96 -3.63
N LYS A 44 -15.74 -1.68 -4.90
CA LYS A 44 -16.55 -2.18 -6.02
C LYS A 44 -16.32 -3.66 -6.32
N GLY A 45 -15.27 -4.27 -5.76
CA GLY A 45 -14.90 -5.64 -6.05
C GLY A 45 -14.09 -5.83 -7.33
N VAL A 46 -13.57 -4.77 -7.93
CA VAL A 46 -12.72 -4.84 -9.13
C VAL A 46 -11.28 -5.19 -8.76
N ILE A 47 -10.73 -4.52 -7.75
CA ILE A 47 -9.43 -4.88 -7.17
C ILE A 47 -9.67 -5.74 -5.94
N ASP A 48 -9.00 -6.88 -5.86
CA ASP A 48 -9.23 -7.87 -4.81
C ASP A 48 -8.36 -7.65 -3.59
N ALA A 49 -7.12 -7.23 -3.78
CA ALA A 49 -6.19 -6.98 -2.68
C ALA A 49 -5.19 -5.89 -3.02
N VAL A 50 -4.76 -5.16 -2.00
CA VAL A 50 -3.75 -4.09 -2.10
C VAL A 50 -2.66 -4.35 -1.07
N ILE A 51 -1.41 -4.30 -1.50
CA ILE A 51 -0.26 -4.39 -0.62
C ILE A 51 0.17 -2.96 -0.28
N CYS A 52 0.04 -2.58 0.99
CA CYS A 52 0.34 -1.23 1.46
C CYS A 52 1.67 -1.22 2.20
N GLN A 53 2.50 -0.24 1.90
CA GLN A 53 3.85 -0.11 2.46
C GLN A 53 3.96 0.97 3.52
N ASP A 54 2.90 1.71 3.77
CA ASP A 54 2.85 2.84 4.70
C ASP A 54 3.97 3.86 4.44
N PRO A 55 3.91 4.57 3.31
CA PRO A 55 4.97 5.50 2.93
C PRO A 55 5.13 6.67 3.90
N GLU A 56 4.07 7.09 4.56
CA GLU A 56 4.13 8.15 5.55
C GLU A 56 4.99 7.76 6.75
N LYS A 57 4.80 6.55 7.25
CA LYS A 57 5.62 6.02 8.34
C LYS A 57 7.06 5.86 7.92
N GLN A 58 7.31 5.39 6.71
CA GLN A 58 8.67 5.26 6.17
C GLN A 58 9.38 6.62 6.14
N GLY A 59 8.72 7.65 5.59
CA GLY A 59 9.27 9.00 5.52
C GLY A 59 9.50 9.59 6.91
N TYR A 60 8.54 9.43 7.81
CA TYR A 60 8.66 9.91 9.18
C TYR A 60 9.83 9.25 9.91
N MET A 61 9.95 7.93 9.85
CA MET A 61 11.01 7.20 10.54
C MET A 61 12.39 7.54 9.99
N ALA A 62 12.53 7.66 8.68
CA ALA A 62 13.78 8.05 8.06
C ALA A 62 14.26 9.41 8.55
N LEU A 63 13.37 10.39 8.54
CA LEU A 63 13.70 11.74 9.01
C LEU A 63 13.97 11.78 10.51
N LYS A 64 13.19 11.05 11.31
CA LYS A 64 13.38 11.01 12.76
C LYS A 64 14.70 10.38 13.14
N ILE A 65 15.07 9.26 12.54
CA ILE A 65 16.34 8.58 12.81
C ILE A 65 17.51 9.49 12.44
N LEU A 66 17.46 10.13 11.27
CA LEU A 66 18.48 11.05 10.83
C LEU A 66 18.59 12.28 11.75
N SER A 67 17.47 12.85 12.13
CA SER A 67 17.40 14.00 13.04
C SER A 67 17.96 13.65 14.42
N ASP A 68 17.59 12.50 14.97
CA ASP A 68 18.09 12.03 16.26
C ASP A 68 19.60 11.82 16.22
N LEU A 69 20.13 11.32 15.11
CA LEU A 69 21.58 11.14 14.93
C LEU A 69 22.33 12.47 14.86
N ILE A 70 21.84 13.44 14.09
CA ILE A 70 22.53 14.70 13.82
C ILE A 70 22.34 15.72 14.95
N ILE A 71 21.11 15.90 15.42
CA ILE A 71 20.74 16.93 16.38
C ILE A 71 20.74 16.39 17.80
N GLY A 72 20.15 15.21 18.01
CA GLY A 72 20.00 14.58 19.32
C GLY A 72 21.19 13.78 19.81
N ASP A 73 22.22 13.64 19.01
CA ASP A 73 23.42 12.86 19.31
C ASP A 73 23.12 11.43 19.80
N LYS A 74 22.11 10.81 19.18
CA LYS A 74 21.73 9.43 19.46
C LYS A 74 22.39 8.50 18.45
N GLU A 75 22.73 7.31 18.92
CA GLU A 75 23.32 6.30 18.05
C GLU A 75 22.26 5.66 17.15
N VAL A 76 22.66 5.34 15.92
CA VAL A 76 21.88 4.50 15.02
C VAL A 76 22.04 3.04 15.45
N LYS A 77 20.95 2.39 15.84
CA LYS A 77 20.97 1.05 16.43
C LYS A 77 21.06 -0.09 15.42
N ALA A 78 20.79 0.18 14.15
CA ALA A 78 20.79 -0.83 13.11
C ALA A 78 21.19 -0.22 11.77
N ASP A 79 21.74 -1.04 10.88
CA ASP A 79 22.07 -0.62 9.52
C ASP A 79 20.81 -0.53 8.64
N THR A 80 19.80 -1.29 8.98
CA THR A 80 18.54 -1.38 8.23
C THR A 80 17.36 -1.39 9.18
N TYR A 81 16.37 -0.59 8.85
CA TYR A 81 15.08 -0.56 9.55
C TYR A 81 13.99 -1.04 8.59
N MET A 82 13.38 -2.18 8.91
CA MET A 82 12.31 -2.75 8.11
C MET A 82 10.96 -2.21 8.54
N THR A 83 10.15 -1.79 7.57
CA THR A 83 8.77 -1.38 7.82
C THR A 83 7.82 -2.54 7.57
N SER A 84 6.64 -2.46 8.18
CA SER A 84 5.61 -3.48 8.00
C SER A 84 4.98 -3.41 6.61
N ILE A 85 4.55 -4.56 6.11
CA ILE A 85 3.67 -4.66 4.96
C ILE A 85 2.27 -4.94 5.48
N ASP A 86 1.28 -4.19 4.97
CA ASP A 86 -0.12 -4.36 5.32
C ASP A 86 -0.91 -4.78 4.09
N ILE A 87 -1.75 -5.79 4.23
CA ILE A 87 -2.58 -6.27 3.13
C ILE A 87 -4.01 -5.79 3.37
N ARG A 88 -4.55 -5.07 2.38
CA ARG A 88 -5.90 -4.53 2.44
C ARG A 88 -6.81 -5.25 1.46
N LEU A 89 -7.96 -5.64 1.98
CA LEU A 89 -9.07 -6.24 1.24
C LEU A 89 -10.31 -5.35 1.43
N CYS A 90 -11.42 -5.70 0.81
CA CYS A 90 -12.66 -4.97 0.96
C CYS A 90 -13.07 -4.82 2.45
N GLU A 91 -12.79 -5.83 3.25
CA GLU A 91 -13.18 -5.88 4.66
C GLU A 91 -12.41 -4.93 5.56
N ASN A 92 -11.19 -4.54 5.17
CA ASN A 92 -10.33 -3.69 6.00
C ASN A 92 -9.77 -2.47 5.26
N ILE A 93 -10.26 -2.17 4.05
CA ILE A 93 -9.70 -1.11 3.21
C ILE A 93 -9.79 0.28 3.86
N ASP A 94 -10.79 0.51 4.68
CA ASP A 94 -11.01 1.78 5.37
C ASP A 94 -10.40 1.83 6.77
N ARG A 95 -9.73 0.75 7.20
CA ARG A 95 -9.14 0.71 8.52
C ARG A 95 -7.94 1.65 8.61
N ASP A 96 -7.92 2.47 9.64
CA ASP A 96 -6.76 3.33 9.92
C ASP A 96 -5.54 2.48 10.31
N PHE A 97 -4.36 2.93 9.90
CA PHE A 97 -3.13 2.35 10.40
C PHE A 97 -3.00 2.62 11.89
N GLN A 98 -2.42 1.67 12.62
CA GLN A 98 -2.17 1.85 14.04
C GLN A 98 -1.18 3.00 14.28
N GLU A 99 -1.30 3.62 15.47
CA GLU A 99 -0.33 4.63 15.88
C GLU A 99 1.09 4.10 15.82
N TRP A 100 1.99 4.98 15.43
CA TRP A 100 3.39 4.61 15.26
C TRP A 100 4.07 4.52 16.63
N GLU A 101 4.59 3.35 16.96
CA GLU A 101 5.49 3.18 18.08
C GLU A 101 6.91 3.52 17.62
N ILE A 102 7.40 4.64 18.12
CA ILE A 102 8.73 5.14 17.75
C ILE A 102 9.61 5.25 18.96
#